data_f39936144596cd01dcf00c3b173e441b
#
_entry.id   f39936144596cd01dcf00c3b173e441b
#
_cell.length_a   1.000
_cell.length_b   1.000
_cell.length_c   1.000
_cell.angle_alpha   90.00
_cell.angle_beta   90.00
_cell.angle_gamma   90.00
#
_symmetry.space_group_name_H-M   'P 1'
#
loop_
_entity.id
_entity.type
_entity.pdbx_description
1 polymer ?
#
loop_
_entity_poly.entity_id
_entity_poly.type
_entity_poly.pdbx_seq_one_letter_code
_entity_poly.pdbx_strand_id
1 'polypeptide(L)'
;MRIVLVVDMFDEENNGTTMTARRFADMLRQRGHQVRVVSIGESGKDKFGVPEAHYKLVTRISHKQGFCFATPDEKVFRKAFKGADIVHFFLPFPFERKAAKIARQMGIPTSAAFHLQPENITYNIHCEKVELLSVGFYRFAHRYFYKDFNHIHCPSKFIAGELRKNGYKQKLYVISNGVDDEFRPMEVEKVTDPEKFNILMIGRLSYEKKQDILLK
;
A
#
# COMPACT_ATOMS: atom_id res chain seq x y z
N MET A 1 -0.70 9.46 -20.68
CA MET A 1 0.06 8.22 -20.46
C MET A 1 -0.90 7.08 -20.14
N ARG A 2 -0.50 5.86 -20.44
CA ARG A 2 -1.18 4.64 -19.98
C ARG A 2 -0.43 4.08 -18.76
N ILE A 3 -1.03 4.17 -17.60
CA ILE A 3 -0.43 3.80 -16.32
C ILE A 3 -1.12 2.53 -15.82
N VAL A 4 -0.35 1.55 -15.35
CA VAL A 4 -0.91 0.36 -14.72
C VAL A 4 -0.54 0.36 -13.25
N LEU A 5 -1.54 0.22 -12.39
CA LEU A 5 -1.40 0.06 -10.96
C LEU A 5 -1.55 -1.42 -10.60
N VAL A 6 -0.61 -1.97 -9.84
CA VAL A 6 -0.65 -3.35 -9.36
C VAL A 6 -0.73 -3.33 -7.84
N VAL A 7 -1.80 -3.90 -7.32
CA VAL A 7 -2.10 -3.95 -5.88
C VAL A 7 -2.96 -5.18 -5.59
N ASP A 8 -2.74 -5.85 -4.47
CA ASP A 8 -3.52 -7.06 -4.13
C ASP A 8 -5.03 -6.76 -4.06
N MET A 9 -5.42 -5.73 -3.32
CA MET A 9 -6.82 -5.34 -3.12
C MET A 9 -7.08 -3.94 -3.66
N PHE A 10 -8.22 -3.75 -4.35
CA PHE A 10 -8.59 -2.45 -4.90
C PHE A 10 -10.06 -2.08 -4.69
N ASP A 11 -10.97 -3.05 -4.65
CA ASP A 11 -12.42 -2.78 -4.61
C ASP A 11 -12.93 -2.47 -3.20
N GLU A 12 -12.26 -2.98 -2.17
CA GLU A 12 -12.68 -2.81 -0.78
C GLU A 12 -12.10 -1.55 -0.14
N GLU A 13 -12.85 -0.92 0.76
CA GLU A 13 -12.46 0.33 1.45
C GLU A 13 -11.95 0.10 2.88
N ASN A 14 -11.42 -1.10 3.15
CA ASN A 14 -11.12 -1.55 4.51
C ASN A 14 -9.68 -1.30 4.96
N ASN A 15 -8.80 -0.85 4.07
CA ASN A 15 -7.40 -0.59 4.44
C ASN A 15 -6.79 0.62 3.71
N GLY A 16 -5.77 1.24 4.35
CA GLY A 16 -5.16 2.47 3.87
C GLY A 16 -4.43 2.33 2.53
N THR A 17 -3.88 1.14 2.20
CA THR A 17 -3.20 0.92 0.92
C THR A 17 -4.19 0.90 -0.23
N THR A 18 -5.32 0.22 -0.05
CA THR A 18 -6.41 0.18 -1.02
C THR A 18 -6.98 1.58 -1.28
N MET A 19 -7.27 2.32 -0.20
CA MET A 19 -7.74 3.71 -0.31
C MET A 19 -6.73 4.60 -1.04
N THR A 20 -5.45 4.43 -0.76
CA THR A 20 -4.38 5.15 -1.46
C THR A 20 -4.34 4.78 -2.95
N ALA A 21 -4.42 3.51 -3.29
CA ALA A 21 -4.40 3.05 -4.67
C ALA A 21 -5.60 3.57 -5.48
N ARG A 22 -6.80 3.58 -4.88
CA ARG A 22 -8.02 4.15 -5.49
C ARG A 22 -7.85 5.65 -5.73
N ARG A 23 -7.42 6.39 -4.72
CA ARG A 23 -7.16 7.84 -4.86
C ARG A 23 -6.12 8.14 -5.94
N PHE A 24 -5.03 7.36 -6.01
CA PHE A 24 -4.06 7.48 -7.09
C PHE A 24 -4.69 7.24 -8.46
N ALA A 25 -5.48 6.18 -8.61
CA ALA A 25 -6.16 5.89 -9.87
C ALA A 25 -7.07 7.04 -10.31
N ASP A 26 -7.87 7.57 -9.40
CA ASP A 26 -8.84 8.61 -9.70
C ASP A 26 -8.18 9.94 -10.01
N MET A 27 -7.18 10.36 -9.23
CA MET A 27 -6.44 11.58 -9.51
C MET A 27 -5.65 11.52 -10.82
N LEU A 28 -5.08 10.36 -11.17
CA LEU A 28 -4.42 10.17 -12.45
C LEU A 28 -5.41 10.22 -13.63
N ARG A 29 -6.60 9.63 -13.48
CA ARG A 29 -7.68 9.72 -14.48
C ARG A 29 -8.17 11.16 -14.67
N GLN A 30 -8.36 11.91 -13.57
CA GLN A 30 -8.73 13.33 -13.61
C GLN A 30 -7.68 14.18 -14.34
N ARG A 31 -6.40 13.78 -14.29
CA ARG A 31 -5.31 14.41 -15.06
C ARG A 31 -5.19 13.93 -16.51
N GLY A 32 -6.18 13.19 -17.01
CA GLY A 32 -6.23 12.75 -18.41
C GLY A 32 -5.38 11.52 -18.72
N HIS A 33 -4.93 10.76 -17.72
CA HIS A 33 -4.20 9.52 -17.95
C HIS A 33 -5.15 8.33 -18.08
N GLN A 34 -4.80 7.35 -18.90
CA GLN A 34 -5.45 6.04 -18.92
C GLN A 34 -4.90 5.20 -17.78
N VAL A 35 -5.73 4.84 -16.82
CA VAL A 35 -5.29 4.06 -15.66
C VAL A 35 -5.95 2.70 -15.68
N ARG A 36 -5.14 1.66 -15.74
CA ARG A 36 -5.53 0.27 -15.57
C ARG A 36 -5.14 -0.21 -14.18
N VAL A 37 -5.90 -1.14 -13.63
CA VAL A 37 -5.63 -1.75 -12.32
C VAL A 37 -5.56 -3.25 -12.47
N VAL A 38 -4.59 -3.89 -11.82
CA VAL A 38 -4.52 -5.35 -11.67
C VAL A 38 -4.64 -5.67 -10.19
N SER A 39 -5.70 -6.38 -9.80
CA SER A 39 -6.00 -6.72 -8.40
C SER A 39 -6.95 -7.91 -8.29
N ILE A 40 -7.21 -8.37 -7.08
CA ILE A 40 -8.25 -9.36 -6.80
C ILE A 40 -9.62 -8.86 -7.29
N GLY A 41 -10.47 -9.81 -7.73
CA GLY A 41 -11.87 -9.59 -8.06
C GLY A 41 -12.16 -9.73 -9.55
N GLU A 42 -13.33 -9.27 -9.97
CA GLU A 42 -13.77 -9.38 -11.35
C GLU A 42 -13.05 -8.39 -12.28
N SER A 43 -12.92 -8.78 -13.55
CA SER A 43 -12.41 -7.91 -14.59
C SER A 43 -13.49 -6.95 -15.09
N GLY A 44 -13.08 -5.72 -15.40
CA GLY A 44 -13.94 -4.67 -15.97
C GLY A 44 -13.23 -3.90 -17.07
N LYS A 45 -13.73 -2.72 -17.42
CA LYS A 45 -13.20 -1.90 -18.52
C LYS A 45 -11.71 -1.60 -18.37
N ASP A 46 -11.29 -1.18 -17.18
CA ASP A 46 -9.91 -0.77 -16.85
C ASP A 46 -9.33 -1.58 -15.69
N LYS A 47 -10.01 -2.64 -15.27
CA LYS A 47 -9.58 -3.55 -14.22
C LYS A 47 -9.34 -4.95 -14.79
N PHE A 48 -8.21 -5.52 -14.42
CA PHE A 48 -7.76 -6.87 -14.77
C PHE A 48 -7.78 -7.71 -13.49
N GLY A 49 -8.86 -8.46 -13.31
CA GLY A 49 -9.11 -9.25 -12.12
C GLY A 49 -8.27 -10.52 -12.07
N VAL A 50 -7.85 -10.88 -10.88
CA VAL A 50 -7.21 -12.15 -10.56
C VAL A 50 -7.90 -12.78 -9.34
N PRO A 51 -7.81 -14.10 -9.16
CA PRO A 51 -8.35 -14.74 -7.97
C PRO A 51 -7.52 -14.42 -6.72
N GLU A 52 -8.15 -14.55 -5.56
CA GLU A 52 -7.45 -14.54 -4.29
C GLU A 52 -6.56 -15.76 -4.14
N ALA A 53 -5.41 -15.59 -3.48
CA ALA A 53 -4.48 -16.66 -3.16
C ALA A 53 -4.81 -17.26 -1.79
N HIS A 54 -4.95 -18.57 -1.73
CA HIS A 54 -5.29 -19.30 -0.51
C HIS A 54 -4.06 -20.02 0.08
N TYR A 55 -3.41 -19.38 1.05
CA TYR A 55 -2.27 -19.92 1.81
C TYR A 55 -2.71 -20.33 3.21
N LYS A 56 -3.47 -21.43 3.34
CA LYS A 56 -3.93 -22.01 4.65
C LYS A 56 -3.85 -21.05 5.87
N LEU A 57 -2.75 -21.12 6.64
CA LEU A 57 -2.58 -20.35 7.88
C LEU A 57 -2.43 -18.84 7.61
N VAL A 58 -1.69 -18.46 6.57
CA VAL A 58 -1.43 -17.04 6.24
C VAL A 58 -2.72 -16.33 5.85
N THR A 59 -3.56 -16.95 5.02
CA THR A 59 -4.86 -16.40 4.62
C THR A 59 -5.76 -16.16 5.83
N ARG A 60 -5.80 -17.10 6.78
CA ARG A 60 -6.61 -16.92 8.00
C ARG A 60 -6.16 -15.73 8.84
N ILE A 61 -4.85 -15.50 8.93
CA ILE A 61 -4.29 -14.38 9.72
C ILE A 61 -4.53 -13.06 8.97
N SER A 62 -4.27 -13.03 7.67
CA SER A 62 -4.42 -11.80 6.86
C SER A 62 -5.88 -11.34 6.77
N HIS A 63 -6.83 -12.26 6.63
CA HIS A 63 -8.26 -11.95 6.64
C HIS A 63 -8.72 -11.28 7.95
N LYS A 64 -8.19 -11.75 9.10
CA LYS A 64 -8.46 -11.09 10.39
C LYS A 64 -7.96 -9.64 10.44
N GLN A 65 -6.97 -9.32 9.61
CA GLN A 65 -6.41 -7.97 9.48
C GLN A 65 -7.05 -7.18 8.31
N GLY A 66 -8.06 -7.75 7.64
CA GLY A 66 -8.73 -7.15 6.48
C GLY A 66 -7.84 -7.11 5.24
N PHE A 67 -6.95 -8.11 5.06
CA PHE A 67 -6.06 -8.17 3.90
C PHE A 67 -6.15 -9.53 3.19
N CYS A 68 -6.23 -9.49 1.85
CA CYS A 68 -6.22 -10.65 0.97
C CYS A 68 -5.03 -10.57 0.02
N PHE A 69 -4.38 -11.70 -0.22
CA PHE A 69 -3.28 -11.81 -1.18
C PHE A 69 -3.80 -12.23 -2.55
N ALA A 70 -3.30 -11.60 -3.61
CA ALA A 70 -3.66 -11.92 -4.98
C ALA A 70 -2.85 -13.09 -5.54
N THR A 71 -3.48 -13.90 -6.39
CA THR A 71 -2.78 -14.96 -7.13
C THR A 71 -2.09 -14.36 -8.36
N PRO A 72 -0.77 -14.55 -8.53
CA PRO A 72 -0.06 -14.09 -9.71
C PRO A 72 -0.51 -14.83 -10.97
N ASP A 73 -0.99 -14.10 -11.99
CA ASP A 73 -1.34 -14.63 -13.30
C ASP A 73 -0.57 -13.90 -14.41
N GLU A 74 0.33 -14.62 -15.07
CA GLU A 74 1.19 -14.05 -16.12
C GLU A 74 0.39 -13.59 -17.34
N LYS A 75 -0.68 -14.31 -17.71
CA LYS A 75 -1.51 -13.94 -18.87
C LYS A 75 -2.24 -12.63 -18.60
N VAL A 76 -2.78 -12.48 -17.39
CA VAL A 76 -3.44 -11.25 -16.93
C VAL A 76 -2.45 -10.09 -16.93
N PHE A 77 -1.24 -10.27 -16.37
CA PHE A 77 -0.21 -9.22 -16.37
C PHE A 77 0.18 -8.77 -17.78
N ARG A 78 0.50 -9.73 -18.67
CA ARG A 78 0.86 -9.40 -20.05
C ARG A 78 -0.25 -8.65 -20.79
N LYS A 79 -1.51 -9.03 -20.57
CA LYS A 79 -2.67 -8.34 -21.13
C LYS A 79 -2.81 -6.93 -20.57
N ALA A 80 -2.74 -6.75 -19.26
CA ALA A 80 -2.86 -5.46 -18.60
C ALA A 80 -1.73 -4.49 -19.00
N PHE A 81 -0.50 -5.01 -19.16
CA PHE A 81 0.71 -4.23 -19.44
C PHE A 81 0.87 -3.87 -20.92
N LYS A 82 0.12 -4.48 -21.81
CA LYS A 82 0.22 -4.19 -23.25
C LYS A 82 0.06 -2.71 -23.54
N GLY A 83 1.14 -2.08 -24.05
CA GLY A 83 1.19 -0.67 -24.37
C GLY A 83 1.18 0.27 -23.17
N ALA A 84 1.50 -0.20 -21.97
CA ALA A 84 1.68 0.64 -20.80
C ALA A 84 2.96 1.48 -20.92
N ASP A 85 2.90 2.73 -20.48
CA ASP A 85 4.05 3.62 -20.40
C ASP A 85 4.82 3.41 -19.07
N ILE A 86 4.11 2.98 -18.02
CA ILE A 86 4.69 2.69 -16.71
C ILE A 86 3.80 1.73 -15.93
N VAL A 87 4.42 0.89 -15.09
CA VAL A 87 3.72 0.06 -14.09
C VAL A 87 4.17 0.48 -12.70
N HIS A 88 3.21 0.78 -11.82
CA HIS A 88 3.43 1.16 -10.43
C HIS A 88 2.93 0.06 -9.47
N PHE A 89 3.75 -0.26 -8.46
CA PHE A 89 3.51 -1.33 -7.51
C PHE A 89 3.34 -0.76 -6.10
N PHE A 90 2.35 -1.24 -5.34
CA PHE A 90 2.05 -0.73 -4.00
C PHE A 90 2.71 -1.52 -2.87
N LEU A 91 2.88 -2.82 -3.02
CA LEU A 91 3.34 -3.71 -1.95
C LEU A 91 4.45 -4.66 -2.44
N PRO A 92 5.33 -5.15 -1.54
CA PRO A 92 6.43 -6.05 -1.91
C PRO A 92 6.05 -7.53 -1.77
N PHE A 93 4.84 -7.92 -2.20
CA PHE A 93 4.36 -9.29 -2.08
C PHE A 93 4.65 -10.14 -3.31
N PRO A 94 4.42 -11.47 -3.26
CA PRO A 94 4.70 -12.38 -4.39
C PRO A 94 3.97 -11.99 -5.67
N PHE A 95 2.76 -11.44 -5.55
CA PHE A 95 1.95 -10.96 -6.66
C PHE A 95 2.66 -9.83 -7.42
N GLU A 96 3.02 -8.76 -6.72
CA GLU A 96 3.73 -7.61 -7.29
C GLU A 96 5.12 -8.00 -7.78
N ARG A 97 5.82 -8.88 -7.06
CA ARG A 97 7.15 -9.34 -7.48
C ARG A 97 7.12 -10.07 -8.82
N LYS A 98 6.12 -10.96 -9.03
CA LYS A 98 5.94 -11.65 -10.31
C LYS A 98 5.57 -10.66 -11.40
N ALA A 99 4.64 -9.74 -11.11
CA ALA A 99 4.22 -8.69 -12.04
C ALA A 99 5.38 -7.77 -12.44
N ALA A 100 6.22 -7.34 -11.48
CA ALA A 100 7.38 -6.51 -11.73
C ALA A 100 8.41 -7.22 -12.63
N LYS A 101 8.63 -8.53 -12.44
CA LYS A 101 9.47 -9.33 -13.33
C LYS A 101 8.94 -9.31 -14.77
N ILE A 102 7.63 -9.46 -14.94
CA ILE A 102 6.98 -9.46 -16.26
C ILE A 102 7.05 -8.08 -16.91
N ALA A 103 6.79 -7.00 -16.17
CA ALA A 103 6.91 -5.64 -16.66
C ALA A 103 8.33 -5.36 -17.23
N ARG A 104 9.37 -5.77 -16.48
CA ARG A 104 10.77 -5.65 -16.94
C ARG A 104 11.07 -6.49 -18.19
N GLN A 105 10.55 -7.73 -18.26
CA GLN A 105 10.68 -8.56 -19.46
C GLN A 105 10.03 -7.94 -20.71
N MET A 106 8.98 -7.13 -20.49
CA MET A 106 8.29 -6.38 -21.55
C MET A 106 8.96 -5.02 -21.84
N GLY A 107 10.06 -4.68 -21.17
CA GLY A 107 10.77 -3.40 -21.34
C GLY A 107 10.00 -2.19 -20.82
N ILE A 108 9.02 -2.38 -19.93
CA ILE A 108 8.18 -1.30 -19.43
C ILE A 108 8.80 -0.69 -18.17
N PRO A 109 8.93 0.66 -18.10
CA PRO A 109 9.37 1.36 -16.91
C PRO A 109 8.53 1.00 -15.67
N THR A 110 9.20 0.91 -14.52
CA THR A 110 8.55 0.50 -13.26
C THR A 110 8.88 1.46 -12.12
N SER A 111 7.94 1.65 -11.22
CA SER A 111 8.12 2.33 -9.94
C SER A 111 7.40 1.58 -8.83
N ALA A 112 7.83 1.75 -7.60
CA ALA A 112 7.21 1.11 -6.46
C ALA A 112 6.90 2.11 -5.35
N ALA A 113 5.90 1.84 -4.52
CA ALA A 113 5.63 2.54 -3.30
C ALA A 113 6.05 1.71 -2.09
N PHE A 114 6.39 2.39 -0.99
CA PHE A 114 6.68 1.74 0.28
C PHE A 114 5.54 2.04 1.27
N HIS A 115 4.52 1.19 1.26
CA HIS A 115 3.34 1.31 2.14
C HIS A 115 3.34 0.30 3.30
N LEU A 116 4.28 -0.62 3.32
CA LEU A 116 4.39 -1.64 4.36
C LEU A 116 5.40 -1.20 5.41
N GLN A 117 4.92 -0.74 6.56
CA GLN A 117 5.76 -0.37 7.68
C GLN A 117 6.04 -1.62 8.54
N PRO A 118 7.31 -2.07 8.64
CA PRO A 118 7.66 -3.30 9.36
C PRO A 118 7.26 -3.27 10.84
N GLU A 119 7.31 -2.10 11.46
CA GLU A 119 6.94 -1.89 12.85
C GLU A 119 5.47 -2.27 13.11
N ASN A 120 4.57 -2.01 12.16
CA ASN A 120 3.16 -2.41 12.28
C ASN A 120 3.01 -3.94 12.31
N ILE A 121 3.89 -4.67 11.63
CA ILE A 121 3.89 -6.14 11.65
C ILE A 121 4.42 -6.63 12.99
N THR A 122 5.56 -6.09 13.47
CA THR A 122 6.19 -6.51 14.72
C THR A 122 5.31 -6.20 15.93
N TYR A 123 4.60 -5.08 15.94
CA TYR A 123 3.60 -4.74 16.95
C TYR A 123 2.45 -5.75 16.98
N ASN A 124 1.91 -6.14 15.83
CA ASN A 124 0.79 -7.08 15.76
C ASN A 124 1.14 -8.52 16.19
N ILE A 125 2.42 -8.88 16.18
CA ILE A 125 2.91 -10.17 16.71
C ILE A 125 3.56 -10.05 18.09
N HIS A 126 3.35 -8.92 18.79
CA HIS A 126 3.91 -8.63 20.12
C HIS A 126 5.45 -8.71 20.22
N CYS A 127 6.14 -8.42 19.09
CA CYS A 127 7.61 -8.40 18.99
C CYS A 127 8.17 -6.97 18.87
N GLU A 128 7.52 -5.97 19.45
CA GLU A 128 7.86 -4.55 19.35
C GLU A 128 9.25 -4.18 19.91
N LYS A 129 9.78 -5.01 20.81
CA LYS A 129 11.08 -4.74 21.46
C LYS A 129 12.28 -5.16 20.61
N VAL A 130 12.06 -5.77 19.44
CA VAL A 130 13.16 -6.32 18.63
C VAL A 130 13.36 -5.43 17.39
N GLU A 131 14.02 -4.28 17.58
CA GLU A 131 14.46 -3.37 16.51
C GLU A 131 15.21 -4.13 15.39
N LEU A 132 15.97 -5.16 15.76
CA LEU A 132 16.69 -6.01 14.83
C LEU A 132 15.77 -6.71 13.81
N LEU A 133 14.55 -7.06 14.22
CA LEU A 133 13.56 -7.68 13.31
C LEU A 133 13.09 -6.69 12.26
N SER A 134 12.82 -5.44 12.65
CA SER A 134 12.44 -4.38 11.71
C SER A 134 13.55 -4.10 10.70
N VAL A 135 14.81 -3.99 11.15
CA VAL A 135 15.97 -3.85 10.27
C VAL A 135 16.12 -5.04 9.33
N GLY A 136 15.96 -6.26 9.85
CA GLY A 136 15.96 -7.49 9.05
C GLY A 136 14.90 -7.46 7.97
N PHE A 137 13.69 -7.01 8.31
CA PHE A 137 12.60 -6.89 7.35
C PHE A 137 12.89 -5.84 6.26
N TYR A 138 13.40 -4.65 6.60
CA TYR A 138 13.77 -3.64 5.61
C TYR A 138 14.80 -4.18 4.62
N ARG A 139 15.84 -4.86 5.11
CA ARG A 139 16.89 -5.49 4.27
C ARG A 139 16.34 -6.63 3.41
N PHE A 140 15.46 -7.46 3.98
CA PHE A 140 14.78 -8.51 3.24
C PHE A 140 13.91 -7.92 2.12
N ALA A 141 13.03 -6.96 2.41
CA ALA A 141 12.16 -6.31 1.44
C ALA A 141 12.97 -5.63 0.33
N HIS A 142 14.10 -4.97 0.69
CA HIS A 142 15.01 -4.41 -0.30
C HIS A 142 15.53 -5.49 -1.26
N ARG A 143 16.11 -6.58 -0.73
CA ARG A 143 16.69 -7.66 -1.53
C ARG A 143 15.62 -8.42 -2.32
N TYR A 144 14.46 -8.63 -1.74
CA TYR A 144 13.38 -9.42 -2.32
C TYR A 144 12.66 -8.69 -3.45
N PHE A 145 12.48 -7.36 -3.31
CA PHE A 145 11.63 -6.61 -4.22
C PHE A 145 12.23 -5.26 -4.65
N TYR A 146 12.58 -4.36 -3.72
CA TYR A 146 12.86 -2.96 -4.04
C TYR A 146 14.20 -2.71 -4.76
N LYS A 147 15.19 -3.60 -4.65
CA LYS A 147 16.50 -3.42 -5.29
C LYS A 147 16.45 -3.20 -6.80
N ASP A 148 15.40 -3.73 -7.43
CA ASP A 148 15.24 -3.72 -8.89
C ASP A 148 14.48 -2.47 -9.40
N PHE A 149 14.16 -1.52 -8.52
CA PHE A 149 13.50 -0.27 -8.87
C PHE A 149 14.46 0.92 -8.74
N ASN A 150 14.36 1.87 -9.67
CA ASN A 150 15.11 3.13 -9.58
C ASN A 150 14.37 4.19 -8.77
N HIS A 151 13.06 4.10 -8.70
CA HIS A 151 12.15 5.10 -8.14
C HIS A 151 11.22 4.47 -7.11
N ILE A 152 11.23 5.00 -5.88
CA ILE A 152 10.35 4.55 -4.79
C ILE A 152 9.58 5.75 -4.25
N HIS A 153 8.26 5.63 -4.22
CA HIS A 153 7.35 6.54 -3.54
C HIS A 153 7.33 6.23 -2.03
N CYS A 154 7.50 7.26 -1.21
CA CYS A 154 7.46 7.19 0.24
C CYS A 154 6.33 8.10 0.75
N PRO A 155 5.41 7.62 1.58
CA PRO A 155 4.27 8.43 2.05
C PRO A 155 4.67 9.55 3.01
N SER A 156 5.86 9.50 3.58
CA SER A 156 6.35 10.50 4.52
C SER A 156 7.88 10.62 4.52
N LYS A 157 8.38 11.74 5.06
CA LYS A 157 9.83 11.95 5.32
C LYS A 157 10.37 10.90 6.29
N PHE A 158 9.56 10.47 7.27
CA PHE A 158 9.93 9.41 8.21
C PHE A 158 10.27 8.12 7.47
N ILE A 159 9.37 7.62 6.62
CA ILE A 159 9.59 6.40 5.81
C ILE A 159 10.82 6.55 4.92
N ALA A 160 10.98 7.67 4.24
CA ALA A 160 12.17 7.90 3.42
C ALA A 160 13.46 7.85 4.25
N GLY A 161 13.45 8.40 5.48
CA GLY A 161 14.56 8.32 6.43
C GLY A 161 14.88 6.88 6.83
N GLU A 162 13.87 6.08 7.17
CA GLU A 162 14.06 4.67 7.51
C GLU A 162 14.61 3.86 6.34
N LEU A 163 14.13 4.10 5.11
CA LEU A 163 14.69 3.45 3.93
C LEU A 163 16.17 3.80 3.73
N ARG A 164 16.56 5.08 3.90
CA ARG A 164 17.96 5.51 3.81
C ARG A 164 18.84 4.84 4.86
N LYS A 165 18.40 4.80 6.13
CA LYS A 165 19.10 4.12 7.22
C LYS A 165 19.32 2.63 6.92
N ASN A 166 18.38 2.00 6.23
CA ASN A 166 18.44 0.58 5.86
C ASN A 166 19.06 0.31 4.48
N GLY A 167 19.78 1.29 3.90
CA GLY A 167 20.64 1.10 2.73
C GLY A 167 19.93 1.19 1.37
N TYR A 168 18.72 1.76 1.31
CA TYR A 168 18.05 2.00 0.03
C TYR A 168 18.70 3.19 -0.70
N LYS A 169 19.28 2.92 -1.85
CA LYS A 169 20.01 3.92 -2.67
C LYS A 169 19.16 4.53 -3.78
N GLN A 170 17.97 4.01 -4.03
CA GLN A 170 17.03 4.42 -5.06
C GLN A 170 16.64 5.90 -4.91
N LYS A 171 16.11 6.52 -5.97
CA LYS A 171 15.53 7.85 -5.86
C LYS A 171 14.20 7.76 -5.09
N LEU A 172 14.17 8.38 -3.92
CA LEU A 172 13.00 8.40 -3.04
C LEU A 172 12.18 9.67 -3.31
N TYR A 173 10.89 9.50 -3.53
CA TYR A 173 9.93 10.58 -3.71
C TYR A 173 9.00 10.62 -2.50
N VAL A 174 9.13 11.68 -1.71
CA VAL A 174 8.27 11.87 -0.54
C VAL A 174 7.00 12.59 -0.99
N ILE A 175 5.93 11.83 -1.11
CA ILE A 175 4.63 12.32 -1.53
C ILE A 175 3.59 11.72 -0.58
N SER A 176 2.79 12.57 0.07
CA SER A 176 1.71 12.12 0.97
C SER A 176 0.71 11.25 0.21
N ASN A 177 0.11 10.29 0.92
CA ASN A 177 -1.02 9.52 0.38
C ASN A 177 -2.26 10.40 0.14
N GLY A 178 -2.23 11.65 0.59
CA GLY A 178 -3.33 12.60 0.48
C GLY A 178 -4.48 12.29 1.43
N VAL A 179 -5.45 13.16 1.42
CA VAL A 179 -6.76 13.02 2.05
C VAL A 179 -7.82 13.42 1.03
N ASP A 180 -9.03 12.97 1.20
CA ASP A 180 -10.14 13.35 0.34
C ASP A 180 -10.56 14.80 0.66
N ASP A 181 -11.10 15.52 -0.32
CA ASP A 181 -11.49 16.94 -0.21
C ASP A 181 -12.58 17.17 0.85
N GLU A 182 -13.27 16.13 1.27
CA GLU A 182 -14.24 16.16 2.37
C GLU A 182 -13.56 16.44 3.73
N PHE A 183 -12.28 16.05 3.90
CA PHE A 183 -11.49 16.34 5.11
C PHE A 183 -10.91 17.75 5.05
N ARG A 184 -11.77 18.74 5.14
CA ARG A 184 -11.41 20.17 5.18
C ARG A 184 -11.92 20.81 6.46
N PRO A 185 -11.28 21.89 6.94
CA PRO A 185 -11.82 22.68 8.03
C PRO A 185 -13.24 23.15 7.69
N MET A 186 -14.17 22.89 8.59
CA MET A 186 -15.55 23.34 8.48
C MET A 186 -15.90 24.13 9.74
N GLU A 187 -16.69 25.18 9.58
CA GLU A 187 -17.34 25.81 10.71
C GLU A 187 -18.47 24.88 11.19
N VAL A 188 -18.27 24.26 12.34
CA VAL A 188 -19.28 23.46 13.02
C VAL A 188 -19.59 24.09 14.36
N GLU A 189 -20.84 24.18 14.68
CA GLU A 189 -21.28 24.58 16.01
C GLU A 189 -20.79 23.51 17.01
N LYS A 190 -19.80 23.89 17.83
CA LYS A 190 -19.25 22.97 18.82
C LYS A 190 -20.19 22.96 20.03
N VAL A 191 -20.96 21.90 20.16
CA VAL A 191 -21.64 21.61 21.41
C VAL A 191 -20.57 21.13 22.41
N THR A 192 -19.95 22.06 23.11
CA THR A 192 -18.94 21.78 24.12
C THR A 192 -19.54 22.03 25.51
N ASP A 193 -19.53 21.01 26.33
CA ASP A 193 -19.71 21.16 27.77
C ASP A 193 -18.41 21.78 28.31
N PRO A 194 -18.44 23.00 28.91
CA PRO A 194 -17.23 23.66 29.37
C PRO A 194 -16.50 22.92 30.50
N GLU A 195 -17.18 21.96 31.14
CA GLU A 195 -16.57 21.12 32.17
C GLU A 195 -15.99 19.80 31.67
N LYS A 196 -16.07 19.54 30.33
CA LYS A 196 -15.60 18.29 29.73
C LYS A 196 -14.62 18.51 28.59
N PHE A 197 -13.59 17.70 28.57
CA PHE A 197 -12.67 17.60 27.44
C PHE A 197 -13.12 16.43 26.52
N ASN A 198 -13.32 16.74 25.23
CA ASN A 198 -13.62 15.75 24.23
C ASN A 198 -12.32 15.29 23.56
N ILE A 199 -12.01 14.00 23.72
CA ILE A 199 -10.84 13.36 23.08
C ILE A 199 -11.35 12.47 21.95
N LEU A 200 -10.92 12.72 20.72
CA LEU A 200 -11.26 11.91 19.56
C LEU A 200 -10.04 11.10 19.12
N MET A 201 -10.18 9.78 19.04
CA MET A 201 -9.19 8.88 18.48
C MET A 201 -9.82 8.06 17.36
N ILE A 202 -9.28 8.19 16.14
CA ILE A 202 -9.76 7.49 14.95
C ILE A 202 -8.76 6.41 14.57
N GLY A 203 -9.22 5.17 14.43
CA GLY A 203 -8.39 4.03 14.02
C GLY A 203 -9.09 2.70 14.19
N ARG A 204 -8.54 1.66 13.55
CA ARG A 204 -8.98 0.28 13.79
C ARG A 204 -8.70 -0.11 15.24
N LEU A 205 -9.54 -0.97 15.82
CA LEU A 205 -9.22 -1.58 17.10
C LEU A 205 -8.09 -2.60 16.89
N SER A 206 -6.88 -2.18 17.18
CA SER A 206 -5.68 -3.01 17.02
C SER A 206 -4.62 -2.64 18.05
N TYR A 207 -3.78 -3.60 18.41
CA TYR A 207 -2.73 -3.42 19.42
C TYR A 207 -1.77 -2.26 19.08
N GLU A 208 -1.47 -2.06 17.80
CA GLU A 208 -0.62 -0.97 17.31
C GLU A 208 -1.19 0.43 17.57
N LYS A 209 -2.52 0.56 17.67
CA LYS A 209 -3.20 1.85 17.86
C LYS A 209 -3.32 2.27 19.33
N LYS A 210 -3.06 1.34 20.25
CA LYS A 210 -2.96 1.63 21.69
C LYS A 210 -4.18 2.36 22.28
N GLN A 211 -5.39 2.02 21.83
CA GLN A 211 -6.63 2.59 22.39
C GLN A 211 -6.76 2.32 23.90
N ASP A 212 -6.21 1.21 24.37
CA ASP A 212 -6.16 0.84 25.80
C ASP A 212 -5.38 1.85 26.64
N ILE A 213 -4.41 2.56 26.07
CA ILE A 213 -3.65 3.61 26.77
C ILE A 213 -4.50 4.87 26.88
N LEU A 214 -5.33 5.18 25.88
CA LEU A 214 -6.21 6.33 25.91
C LEU A 214 -7.31 6.19 26.99
N LEU A 215 -7.73 4.96 27.28
CA LEU A 215 -8.81 4.67 28.23
C LEU A 215 -8.33 4.55 29.70
N LYS A 216 -7.03 4.65 29.96
CA LYS A 216 -6.42 4.67 31.28
C LYS A 216 -6.20 6.09 31.78
#